data_5db3475c3867a664c80f6ae7b0ce6f39
#
_entry.id   5db3475c3867a664c80f6ae7b0ce6f39
#
_cell.length_a   1.000
_cell.length_b   1.000
_cell.length_c   1.000
_cell.angle_alpha   90.00
_cell.angle_beta   90.00
_cell.angle_gamma   90.00
#
_symmetry.space_group_name_H-M   'P 1'
#
loop_
_entity.id
_entity.type
_entity.pdbx_description
1 polymer ?
#
loop_
_entity_poly.entity_id
_entity_poly.type
_entity_poly.pdbx_seq_one_letter_code
_entity_poly.pdbx_strand_id
1 'polypeptide(L)'
;NLDSYFKGRKEQAMRQLFYAKEFYSKVSIPDQEANEAFKLAGRRVKLKFLNLPDMEIVKKIKQLDSSGVLLDSIYQVLWSGEAPSREMTWFDRENQELHDAVFNQNIKKGQMLGPFRTDDDTFMLLKITGWTDKIEITESDRELLWRDMQERLKEKKAKKEYLSWVSGLMQGKEMNLNSDVFYDYAEKASEYFFKMDSIKKNMLNQALWDDIEFDTNSFNVDNEVDKNATILNYNGDSWTVEDLNDQLRF
;
A
#
# COMPACT_ATOMS: atom_id res chain seq x y z
N ASN A 1 -19.93 15.43 14.27
CA ASN A 1 -20.28 14.97 15.61
C ASN A 1 -18.98 14.72 16.40
N LEU A 2 -18.73 15.60 17.42
CA LEU A 2 -17.50 15.54 18.22
C LEU A 2 -17.31 14.19 18.92
N ASP A 3 -18.40 13.57 19.36
CA ASP A 3 -18.32 12.27 20.05
C ASP A 3 -17.84 11.15 19.14
N SER A 4 -18.28 11.10 17.88
CA SER A 4 -17.79 10.12 16.89
C SER A 4 -16.32 10.35 16.56
N TYR A 5 -15.89 11.61 16.46
CA TYR A 5 -14.49 11.95 16.26
C TYR A 5 -13.62 11.49 17.43
N PHE A 6 -14.02 11.77 18.67
CA PHE A 6 -13.27 11.33 19.85
C PHE A 6 -13.25 9.81 20.00
N LYS A 7 -14.38 9.13 19.67
CA LYS A 7 -14.45 7.67 19.67
C LYS A 7 -13.44 7.08 18.66
N GLY A 8 -13.44 7.58 17.43
CA GLY A 8 -12.51 7.11 16.39
C GLY A 8 -11.04 7.33 16.78
N ARG A 9 -10.71 8.51 17.35
CA ARG A 9 -9.36 8.81 17.85
C ARG A 9 -8.94 7.87 18.98
N LYS A 10 -9.84 7.61 19.92
CA LYS A 10 -9.59 6.67 21.02
C LYS A 10 -9.33 5.25 20.49
N GLU A 11 -10.16 4.79 19.59
CA GLU A 11 -9.99 3.46 18.98
C GLU A 11 -8.68 3.36 18.20
N GLN A 12 -8.32 4.38 17.43
CA GLN A 12 -7.03 4.44 16.72
C GLN A 12 -5.86 4.38 17.71
N ALA A 13 -5.90 5.17 18.79
CA ALA A 13 -4.87 5.17 19.82
C ALA A 13 -4.77 3.80 20.52
N MET A 14 -5.90 3.16 20.81
CA MET A 14 -5.92 1.81 21.39
C MET A 14 -5.31 0.76 20.45
N ARG A 15 -5.61 0.81 19.15
CA ARG A 15 -5.00 -0.10 18.16
C ARG A 15 -3.48 0.11 18.07
N GLN A 16 -3.03 1.36 18.06
CA GLN A 16 -1.60 1.69 18.04
C GLN A 16 -0.88 1.19 19.30
N LEU A 17 -1.46 1.42 20.48
CA LEU A 17 -0.91 0.94 21.74
C LEU A 17 -0.89 -0.58 21.83
N PHE A 18 -1.95 -1.24 21.35
CA PHE A 18 -2.01 -2.71 21.29
C PHE A 18 -0.91 -3.25 20.38
N TYR A 19 -0.78 -2.71 19.16
CA TYR A 19 0.29 -3.10 18.24
C TYR A 19 1.68 -2.90 18.84
N ALA A 20 1.92 -1.72 19.44
CA ALA A 20 3.20 -1.41 20.05
C ALA A 20 3.55 -2.35 21.20
N LYS A 21 2.57 -2.68 22.05
CA LYS A 21 2.77 -3.52 23.25
C LYS A 21 2.86 -5.00 22.91
N GLU A 22 1.94 -5.50 22.07
CA GLU A 22 1.80 -6.94 21.86
C GLU A 22 2.69 -7.49 20.74
N PHE A 23 3.11 -6.64 19.81
CA PHE A 23 3.96 -7.04 18.68
C PHE A 23 5.29 -6.31 18.68
N TYR A 24 5.31 -5.00 18.51
CA TYR A 24 6.53 -4.24 18.31
C TYR A 24 7.54 -4.38 19.49
N SER A 25 7.08 -4.26 20.73
CA SER A 25 7.97 -4.36 21.89
C SER A 25 8.56 -5.75 22.12
N LYS A 26 7.90 -6.80 21.63
CA LYS A 26 8.31 -8.19 21.80
C LYS A 26 9.30 -8.68 20.75
N VAL A 27 9.45 -7.95 19.66
CA VAL A 27 10.37 -8.31 18.58
C VAL A 27 11.81 -8.03 19.01
N SER A 28 12.66 -9.05 18.85
CA SER A 28 14.11 -8.93 18.91
C SER A 28 14.73 -9.22 17.55
N ILE A 29 15.81 -8.52 17.23
CA ILE A 29 16.58 -8.74 16.01
C ILE A 29 17.87 -9.46 16.39
N PRO A 30 18.09 -10.71 15.92
CA PRO A 30 19.36 -11.40 16.16
C PRO A 30 20.53 -10.65 15.51
N ASP A 31 21.68 -10.66 16.14
CA ASP A 31 22.87 -9.95 15.66
C ASP A 31 23.31 -10.39 14.26
N GLN A 32 23.17 -11.67 13.95
CA GLN A 32 23.48 -12.17 12.60
C GLN A 32 22.61 -11.51 11.55
N GLU A 33 21.28 -11.45 11.77
CA GLU A 33 20.33 -10.84 10.86
C GLU A 33 20.58 -9.34 10.72
N ALA A 34 20.84 -8.65 11.84
CA ALA A 34 21.20 -7.24 11.84
C ALA A 34 22.47 -6.99 11.00
N ASN A 35 23.52 -7.80 11.18
CA ASN A 35 24.76 -7.68 10.41
C ASN A 35 24.57 -7.95 8.90
N GLU A 36 23.74 -8.92 8.54
CA GLU A 36 23.42 -9.22 7.14
C GLU A 36 22.64 -8.08 6.48
N ALA A 37 21.66 -7.54 7.18
CA ALA A 37 20.89 -6.40 6.70
C ALA A 37 21.74 -5.12 6.60
N PHE A 38 22.65 -4.91 7.55
CA PHE A 38 23.53 -3.75 7.55
C PHE A 38 24.42 -3.67 6.31
N LYS A 39 24.90 -4.82 5.81
CA LYS A 39 25.67 -4.89 4.56
C LYS A 39 24.87 -4.40 3.33
N LEU A 40 23.56 -4.49 3.41
CA LEU A 40 22.64 -4.10 2.32
C LEU A 40 22.02 -2.72 2.53
N ALA A 41 22.00 -2.22 3.78
CA ALA A 41 21.34 -0.97 4.13
C ALA A 41 21.95 0.27 3.44
N GLY A 42 23.25 0.23 3.13
CA GLY A 42 23.93 1.26 2.35
C GLY A 42 23.82 1.10 0.84
N ARG A 43 23.18 0.02 0.37
CA ARG A 43 23.11 -0.29 -1.07
C ARG A 43 22.05 0.55 -1.77
N ARG A 44 22.43 1.06 -2.95
CA ARG A 44 21.53 1.71 -3.90
C ARG A 44 21.50 0.89 -5.17
N VAL A 45 20.34 0.29 -5.47
CA VAL A 45 20.18 -0.59 -6.63
C VAL A 45 19.56 0.21 -7.77
N LYS A 46 20.25 0.22 -8.92
CA LYS A 46 19.74 0.81 -10.16
C LYS A 46 19.00 -0.28 -10.94
N LEU A 47 17.80 0.02 -11.35
CA LEU A 47 16.96 -0.92 -12.06
C LEU A 47 16.12 -0.24 -13.14
N LYS A 48 15.71 -1.02 -14.13
CA LYS A 48 14.65 -0.70 -15.08
C LYS A 48 13.43 -1.53 -14.75
N PHE A 49 12.23 -1.04 -15.06
CA PHE A 49 11.01 -1.74 -14.72
C PHE A 49 9.97 -1.68 -15.85
N LEU A 50 9.06 -2.66 -15.85
CA LEU A 50 7.92 -2.77 -16.74
C LEU A 50 6.68 -3.05 -15.90
N ASN A 51 5.60 -2.28 -16.13
CA ASN A 51 4.27 -2.59 -15.61
C ASN A 51 3.47 -3.26 -16.72
N LEU A 52 2.93 -4.45 -16.46
CA LEU A 52 2.33 -5.34 -17.43
C LEU A 52 0.91 -5.69 -17.01
N PRO A 53 -0.08 -5.62 -17.92
CA PRO A 53 -1.47 -5.84 -17.57
C PRO A 53 -1.78 -7.31 -17.22
N ASP A 54 -1.04 -8.27 -17.78
CA ASP A 54 -1.36 -9.67 -17.60
C ASP A 54 -0.14 -10.60 -17.59
N MET A 55 -0.35 -11.82 -17.12
CA MET A 55 0.68 -12.86 -16.99
C MET A 55 1.14 -13.47 -18.32
N GLU A 56 0.39 -13.35 -19.40
CA GLU A 56 0.81 -13.88 -20.71
C GLU A 56 1.92 -13.01 -21.29
N ILE A 57 1.74 -11.68 -21.18
CA ILE A 57 2.79 -10.73 -21.58
C ILE A 57 4.03 -10.90 -20.71
N VAL A 58 3.86 -11.09 -19.39
CA VAL A 58 4.98 -11.40 -18.49
C VAL A 58 5.78 -12.60 -18.97
N LYS A 59 5.13 -13.70 -19.32
CA LYS A 59 5.80 -14.93 -19.80
C LYS A 59 6.57 -14.67 -21.09
N LYS A 60 5.96 -13.96 -22.06
CA LYS A 60 6.61 -13.60 -23.33
C LYS A 60 7.87 -12.74 -23.10
N ILE A 61 7.78 -11.74 -22.23
CA ILE A 61 8.92 -10.86 -21.92
C ILE A 61 10.05 -11.66 -21.25
N LYS A 62 9.73 -12.53 -20.29
CA LYS A 62 10.75 -13.40 -19.66
C LYS A 62 11.44 -14.33 -20.67
N GLN A 63 10.70 -14.87 -21.64
CA GLN A 63 11.28 -15.68 -22.71
C GLN A 63 12.23 -14.86 -23.60
N LEU A 64 11.83 -13.65 -24.00
CA LEU A 64 12.66 -12.74 -24.78
C LEU A 64 13.94 -12.35 -24.01
N ASP A 65 13.81 -12.02 -22.73
CA ASP A 65 14.94 -11.69 -21.87
C ASP A 65 15.91 -12.87 -21.73
N SER A 66 15.40 -14.09 -21.54
CA SER A 66 16.23 -15.31 -21.48
C SER A 66 16.91 -15.65 -22.80
N SER A 67 16.36 -15.20 -23.92
CA SER A 67 16.96 -15.29 -25.24
C SER A 67 17.98 -14.17 -25.53
N GLY A 68 18.25 -13.30 -24.57
CA GLY A 68 19.24 -12.22 -24.67
C GLY A 68 18.74 -10.94 -25.32
N VAL A 69 17.43 -10.79 -25.52
CA VAL A 69 16.85 -9.54 -26.04
C VAL A 69 16.93 -8.47 -24.94
N LEU A 70 17.42 -7.28 -25.28
CA LEU A 70 17.54 -6.18 -24.33
C LEU A 70 16.17 -5.64 -23.91
N LEU A 71 16.01 -5.31 -22.63
CA LEU A 71 14.75 -4.78 -22.09
C LEU A 71 14.29 -3.51 -22.81
N ASP A 72 15.23 -2.62 -23.18
CA ASP A 72 14.91 -1.40 -23.92
C ASP A 72 14.35 -1.70 -25.32
N SER A 73 14.87 -2.74 -25.99
CA SER A 73 14.34 -3.15 -27.28
C SER A 73 12.91 -3.72 -27.15
N ILE A 74 12.65 -4.48 -26.08
CA ILE A 74 11.30 -4.96 -25.76
C ILE A 74 10.37 -3.79 -25.48
N TYR A 75 10.82 -2.83 -24.67
CA TYR A 75 10.04 -1.66 -24.32
C TYR A 75 9.73 -0.79 -25.53
N GLN A 76 10.71 -0.56 -26.38
CA GLN A 76 10.55 0.25 -27.61
C GLN A 76 9.48 -0.32 -28.56
N VAL A 77 9.37 -1.64 -28.63
CA VAL A 77 8.34 -2.31 -29.46
C VAL A 77 6.94 -2.16 -28.85
N LEU A 78 6.83 -2.22 -27.52
CA LEU A 78 5.53 -2.21 -26.84
C LEU A 78 4.98 -0.80 -26.59
N TRP A 79 5.86 0.16 -26.22
CA TRP A 79 5.41 1.50 -25.77
C TRP A 79 6.12 2.68 -26.40
N SER A 80 7.13 2.43 -27.23
CA SER A 80 8.03 3.44 -27.77
C SER A 80 8.90 4.15 -26.70
N GLY A 81 10.20 4.30 -26.99
CA GLY A 81 11.16 4.94 -26.05
C GLY A 81 12.01 3.96 -25.27
N GLU A 82 12.55 4.40 -24.16
CA GLU A 82 13.40 3.60 -23.27
C GLU A 82 12.63 3.12 -22.05
N ALA A 83 12.97 1.92 -21.56
CA ALA A 83 12.39 1.38 -20.34
C ALA A 83 12.65 2.33 -19.15
N PRO A 84 11.61 2.68 -18.37
CA PRO A 84 11.77 3.56 -17.23
C PRO A 84 12.76 2.97 -16.22
N SER A 85 13.57 3.84 -15.65
CA SER A 85 14.60 3.47 -14.68
C SER A 85 14.41 4.20 -13.37
N ARG A 86 14.79 3.56 -12.28
CA ARG A 86 14.85 4.17 -10.95
C ARG A 86 16.00 3.62 -10.13
N GLU A 87 16.36 4.35 -9.11
CA GLU A 87 17.25 3.89 -8.06
C GLU A 87 16.43 3.55 -6.82
N MET A 88 16.68 2.39 -6.24
CA MET A 88 16.04 1.95 -4.99
C MET A 88 17.07 1.91 -3.88
N THR A 89 16.66 2.38 -2.70
CA THR A 89 17.40 2.27 -1.45
C THR A 89 16.76 1.21 -0.55
N TRP A 90 17.54 0.68 0.38
CA TRP A 90 17.04 -0.31 1.34
C TRP A 90 15.89 0.22 2.22
N PHE A 91 15.82 1.55 2.40
CA PHE A 91 14.81 2.21 3.23
C PHE A 91 13.53 2.58 2.48
N ASP A 92 13.46 2.37 1.17
CA ASP A 92 12.25 2.63 0.40
C ASP A 92 11.10 1.75 0.89
N ARG A 93 9.90 2.35 0.95
CA ARG A 93 8.68 1.65 1.35
C ARG A 93 8.07 0.96 0.14
N GLU A 94 8.53 -0.24 -0.14
CA GLU A 94 8.06 -1.08 -1.23
C GLU A 94 7.31 -2.30 -0.70
N ASN A 95 6.63 -3.00 -1.62
CA ASN A 95 6.10 -4.33 -1.33
C ASN A 95 7.23 -5.23 -0.79
N GLN A 96 6.92 -6.00 0.25
CA GLN A 96 7.91 -6.82 0.95
C GLN A 96 8.63 -7.83 0.05
N GLU A 97 7.89 -8.49 -0.85
CA GLU A 97 8.43 -9.47 -1.77
C GLU A 97 9.42 -8.82 -2.76
N LEU A 98 9.05 -7.64 -3.28
CA LEU A 98 9.90 -6.85 -4.16
C LEU A 98 11.16 -6.38 -3.43
N HIS A 99 11.02 -5.85 -2.22
CA HIS A 99 12.15 -5.40 -1.41
C HIS A 99 13.13 -6.54 -1.15
N ASP A 100 12.64 -7.72 -0.73
CA ASP A 100 13.48 -8.88 -0.41
C ASP A 100 14.18 -9.45 -1.65
N ALA A 101 13.54 -9.35 -2.82
CA ALA A 101 14.14 -9.78 -4.09
C ALA A 101 15.25 -8.83 -4.56
N VAL A 102 15.07 -7.51 -4.38
CA VAL A 102 16.04 -6.48 -4.80
C VAL A 102 17.22 -6.41 -3.83
N PHE A 103 16.95 -6.44 -2.51
CA PHE A 103 17.98 -6.36 -1.48
C PHE A 103 18.39 -7.75 -0.99
N ASN A 104 18.90 -8.55 -1.92
CA ASN A 104 19.47 -9.87 -1.67
C ASN A 104 20.98 -9.83 -1.96
N GLN A 105 21.77 -10.57 -1.17
CA GLN A 105 23.23 -10.66 -1.35
C GLN A 105 23.62 -11.27 -2.69
N ASN A 106 22.74 -12.09 -3.29
CA ASN A 106 23.01 -12.87 -4.50
C ASN A 106 22.46 -12.21 -5.78
N ILE A 107 22.06 -10.94 -5.77
CA ILE A 107 21.60 -10.24 -6.97
C ILE A 107 22.73 -10.15 -8.01
N LYS A 108 22.35 -10.22 -9.28
CA LYS A 108 23.29 -10.13 -10.40
C LYS A 108 22.88 -9.01 -11.33
N LYS A 109 23.88 -8.29 -11.87
CA LYS A 109 23.64 -7.34 -12.95
C LYS A 109 23.04 -8.07 -14.16
N GLY A 110 21.99 -7.49 -14.73
CA GLY A 110 21.24 -8.10 -15.83
C GLY A 110 20.16 -9.10 -15.38
N GLN A 111 20.05 -9.40 -14.09
CA GLN A 111 19.01 -10.30 -13.59
C GLN A 111 17.63 -9.66 -13.70
N MET A 112 16.63 -10.43 -14.16
CA MET A 112 15.23 -10.07 -14.14
C MET A 112 14.57 -10.65 -12.88
N LEU A 113 13.84 -9.81 -12.16
CA LEU A 113 13.10 -10.14 -10.95
C LEU A 113 11.60 -9.99 -11.16
N GLY A 114 10.82 -10.71 -10.39
CA GLY A 114 9.36 -10.70 -10.48
C GLY A 114 8.78 -11.88 -11.26
N PRO A 115 7.50 -11.87 -11.67
CA PRO A 115 6.59 -10.73 -11.56
C PRO A 115 6.15 -10.43 -10.14
N PHE A 116 6.05 -9.16 -9.79
CA PHE A 116 5.45 -8.70 -8.55
C PHE A 116 4.07 -8.14 -8.85
N ARG A 117 3.05 -8.57 -8.10
CA ARG A 117 1.70 -8.02 -8.25
C ARG A 117 1.66 -6.62 -7.65
N THR A 118 1.09 -5.68 -8.38
CA THR A 118 0.86 -4.30 -7.92
C THR A 118 -0.55 -4.14 -7.37
N ASP A 119 -0.81 -3.01 -6.70
CA ASP A 119 -2.12 -2.71 -6.13
C ASP A 119 -3.22 -2.55 -7.20
N ASP A 120 -2.82 -2.21 -8.44
CA ASP A 120 -3.72 -2.04 -9.60
C ASP A 120 -3.98 -3.36 -10.37
N ASP A 121 -3.75 -4.52 -9.74
CA ASP A 121 -3.86 -5.84 -10.35
C ASP A 121 -2.98 -6.06 -11.61
N THR A 122 -1.97 -5.22 -11.79
CA THR A 122 -0.95 -5.38 -12.82
C THR A 122 0.28 -6.11 -12.28
N PHE A 123 1.24 -6.42 -13.16
CA PHE A 123 2.45 -7.13 -12.80
C PHE A 123 3.67 -6.29 -13.11
N MET A 124 4.59 -6.19 -12.17
CA MET A 124 5.86 -5.49 -12.34
C MET A 124 7.00 -6.49 -12.56
N LEU A 125 7.78 -6.27 -13.62
CA LEU A 125 9.08 -6.90 -13.83
C LEU A 125 10.18 -5.87 -13.59
N LEU A 126 11.24 -6.29 -12.91
CA LEU A 126 12.42 -5.46 -12.64
C LEU A 126 13.65 -6.08 -13.32
N LYS A 127 14.48 -5.24 -13.92
CA LYS A 127 15.81 -5.63 -14.45
C LYS A 127 16.89 -4.88 -13.67
N ILE A 128 17.75 -5.61 -12.98
CA ILE A 128 18.88 -5.01 -12.26
C ILE A 128 19.91 -4.52 -13.28
N THR A 129 20.17 -3.22 -13.29
CA THR A 129 21.19 -2.62 -14.16
C THR A 129 22.53 -2.44 -13.45
N GLY A 130 22.54 -2.40 -12.13
CA GLY A 130 23.73 -2.33 -11.30
C GLY A 130 23.38 -1.85 -9.88
N TRP A 131 24.39 -1.66 -9.07
CA TRP A 131 24.25 -1.07 -7.75
C TRP A 131 25.52 -0.36 -7.32
N THR A 132 25.39 0.48 -6.31
CA THR A 132 26.49 1.11 -5.60
C THR A 132 26.29 0.89 -4.12
N ASP A 133 27.34 0.55 -3.40
CA ASP A 133 27.31 0.45 -1.94
C ASP A 133 27.87 1.76 -1.37
N LYS A 134 27.12 2.41 -0.47
CA LYS A 134 27.56 3.64 0.21
C LYS A 134 28.69 3.27 1.15
N ILE A 135 29.82 3.92 0.99
CA ILE A 135 30.91 3.85 1.96
C ILE A 135 30.57 4.83 3.09
N GLU A 136 30.52 4.35 4.31
CA GLU A 136 30.32 5.18 5.50
C GLU A 136 31.55 6.06 5.69
N ILE A 137 31.30 7.36 5.82
CA ILE A 137 32.40 8.34 5.89
C ILE A 137 32.78 8.63 7.35
N THR A 138 31.80 8.53 8.26
CA THR A 138 31.98 8.83 9.69
C THR A 138 31.37 7.74 10.58
N GLU A 139 31.87 7.62 11.82
CA GLU A 139 31.29 6.72 12.83
C GLU A 139 29.83 7.12 13.14
N SER A 140 29.52 8.40 13.17
CA SER A 140 28.16 8.90 13.37
C SER A 140 27.22 8.47 12.27
N ASP A 141 27.64 8.48 10.99
CA ASP A 141 26.83 7.99 9.87
C ASP A 141 26.54 6.50 10.00
N ARG A 142 27.54 5.74 10.48
CA ARG A 142 27.42 4.30 10.70
C ARG A 142 26.43 3.97 11.81
N GLU A 143 26.52 4.67 12.94
CA GLU A 143 25.59 4.50 14.06
C GLU A 143 24.16 4.85 13.68
N LEU A 144 23.96 5.93 12.92
CA LEU A 144 22.66 6.34 12.41
C LEU A 144 22.08 5.27 11.49
N LEU A 145 22.85 4.82 10.50
CA LEU A 145 22.45 3.78 9.56
C LEU A 145 22.08 2.48 10.27
N TRP A 146 22.89 2.09 11.28
CA TRP A 146 22.64 0.91 12.10
C TRP A 146 21.34 0.99 12.87
N ARG A 147 21.10 2.11 13.54
CA ARG A 147 19.85 2.36 14.28
C ARG A 147 18.63 2.33 13.36
N ASP A 148 18.68 3.06 12.24
CA ASP A 148 17.56 3.15 11.31
C ASP A 148 17.27 1.78 10.68
N MET A 149 18.30 1.00 10.37
CA MET A 149 18.17 -0.37 9.86
C MET A 149 17.53 -1.29 10.91
N GLN A 150 17.98 -1.24 12.17
CA GLN A 150 17.39 -2.07 13.24
C GLN A 150 15.92 -1.72 13.46
N GLU A 151 15.57 -0.44 13.46
CA GLU A 151 14.18 0.03 13.58
C GLU A 151 13.32 -0.54 12.45
N ARG A 152 13.81 -0.46 11.23
CA ARG A 152 13.12 -0.98 10.04
C ARG A 152 12.90 -2.50 10.10
N LEU A 153 13.91 -3.25 10.51
CA LEU A 153 13.79 -4.70 10.68
C LEU A 153 12.76 -5.05 11.75
N LYS A 154 12.78 -4.31 12.86
CA LYS A 154 11.84 -4.50 13.95
C LYS A 154 10.39 -4.23 13.52
N GLU A 155 10.16 -3.12 12.81
CA GLU A 155 8.86 -2.82 12.21
C GLU A 155 8.38 -3.94 11.27
N LYS A 156 9.26 -4.41 10.39
CA LYS A 156 8.96 -5.48 9.44
C LYS A 156 8.54 -6.78 10.13
N LYS A 157 9.27 -7.21 11.13
CA LYS A 157 8.95 -8.42 11.90
C LYS A 157 7.65 -8.25 12.69
N ALA A 158 7.50 -7.15 13.40
CA ALA A 158 6.29 -6.86 14.16
C ALA A 158 5.05 -6.84 13.27
N LYS A 159 5.15 -6.23 12.10
CA LYS A 159 4.06 -6.20 11.10
C LYS A 159 3.73 -7.62 10.60
N LYS A 160 4.72 -8.45 10.34
CA LYS A 160 4.51 -9.84 9.90
C LYS A 160 3.78 -10.65 10.96
N GLU A 161 4.19 -10.55 12.22
CA GLU A 161 3.54 -11.24 13.34
C GLU A 161 2.11 -10.73 13.55
N TYR A 162 1.90 -9.40 13.47
CA TYR A 162 0.59 -8.80 13.57
C TYR A 162 -0.35 -9.30 12.45
N LEU A 163 0.12 -9.32 11.20
CA LEU A 163 -0.69 -9.80 10.07
C LEU A 163 -1.01 -11.30 10.20
N SER A 164 -0.07 -12.10 10.70
CA SER A 164 -0.32 -13.51 10.99
C SER A 164 -1.38 -13.70 12.09
N TRP A 165 -1.32 -12.88 13.13
CA TRP A 165 -2.32 -12.88 14.20
C TRP A 165 -3.70 -12.44 13.68
N VAL A 166 -3.77 -11.36 12.87
CA VAL A 166 -5.02 -10.92 12.23
C VAL A 166 -5.59 -12.02 11.34
N SER A 167 -4.74 -12.66 10.52
CA SER A 167 -5.17 -13.78 9.67
C SER A 167 -5.76 -14.94 10.49
N GLY A 168 -5.14 -15.27 11.62
CA GLY A 168 -5.66 -16.26 12.56
C GLY A 168 -7.02 -15.87 13.16
N LEU A 169 -7.20 -14.59 13.51
CA LEU A 169 -8.48 -14.07 14.00
C LEU A 169 -9.59 -14.11 12.94
N MET A 170 -9.22 -13.90 11.69
CA MET A 170 -10.15 -13.87 10.56
C MET A 170 -10.48 -15.26 10.02
N GLN A 171 -9.71 -16.27 10.42
CA GLN A 171 -9.93 -17.64 9.95
C GLN A 171 -11.32 -18.16 10.34
N GLY A 172 -12.06 -18.66 9.35
CA GLY A 172 -13.43 -19.16 9.53
C GLY A 172 -14.49 -18.08 9.66
N LYS A 173 -14.13 -16.79 9.52
CA LYS A 173 -15.10 -15.70 9.43
C LYS A 173 -15.43 -15.44 7.96
N GLU A 174 -16.71 -15.33 7.68
CA GLU A 174 -17.21 -15.07 6.34
C GLU A 174 -17.76 -13.65 6.25
N MET A 175 -17.45 -12.99 5.15
CA MET A 175 -18.05 -11.72 4.77
C MET A 175 -18.74 -11.89 3.43
N ASN A 176 -20.06 -11.74 3.42
CA ASN A 176 -20.87 -11.80 2.23
C ASN A 176 -21.39 -10.42 1.88
N LEU A 177 -20.92 -9.88 0.76
CA LEU A 177 -21.35 -8.59 0.22
C LEU A 177 -22.63 -8.79 -0.60
N ASN A 178 -23.65 -7.97 -0.36
CA ASN A 178 -24.78 -7.83 -1.27
C ASN A 178 -24.37 -6.91 -2.42
N SER A 179 -23.96 -7.52 -3.53
CA SER A 179 -23.39 -6.77 -4.66
C SER A 179 -24.36 -5.75 -5.24
N ASP A 180 -25.65 -6.07 -5.33
CA ASP A 180 -26.65 -5.17 -5.92
C ASP A 180 -26.80 -3.90 -5.07
N VAL A 181 -26.95 -4.08 -3.75
CA VAL A 181 -27.05 -2.94 -2.81
C VAL A 181 -25.73 -2.15 -2.77
N PHE A 182 -24.59 -2.84 -2.82
CA PHE A 182 -23.29 -2.18 -2.82
C PHE A 182 -23.07 -1.35 -4.08
N TYR A 183 -23.41 -1.87 -5.26
CA TYR A 183 -23.26 -1.13 -6.51
C TYR A 183 -24.20 0.06 -6.59
N ASP A 184 -25.46 -0.08 -6.15
CA ASP A 184 -26.41 1.04 -6.08
C ASP A 184 -25.89 2.14 -5.15
N TYR A 185 -25.40 1.77 -3.94
CA TYR A 185 -24.78 2.72 -3.03
C TYR A 185 -23.53 3.39 -3.65
N ALA A 186 -22.64 2.61 -4.27
CA ALA A 186 -21.41 3.13 -4.87
C ALA A 186 -21.69 4.06 -6.05
N GLU A 187 -22.68 3.76 -6.89
CA GLU A 187 -23.11 4.60 -7.99
C GLU A 187 -23.62 5.96 -7.49
N LYS A 188 -24.52 5.94 -6.49
CA LYS A 188 -25.07 7.16 -5.89
C LYS A 188 -23.99 7.99 -5.19
N ALA A 189 -23.11 7.34 -4.43
CA ALA A 189 -21.97 8.00 -3.80
C ALA A 189 -21.04 8.64 -4.84
N SER A 190 -20.72 7.90 -5.92
CA SER A 190 -19.91 8.39 -7.02
C SER A 190 -20.54 9.60 -7.70
N GLU A 191 -21.83 9.54 -8.03
CA GLU A 191 -22.55 10.68 -8.60
C GLU A 191 -22.51 11.91 -7.68
N TYR A 192 -22.68 11.72 -6.38
CA TYR A 192 -22.61 12.79 -5.42
C TYR A 192 -21.20 13.41 -5.36
N PHE A 193 -20.16 12.59 -5.25
CA PHE A 193 -18.79 13.08 -5.13
C PHE A 193 -18.25 13.68 -6.43
N PHE A 194 -18.59 13.15 -7.61
CA PHE A 194 -18.12 13.68 -8.90
C PHE A 194 -18.89 14.91 -9.36
N LYS A 195 -20.19 15.02 -9.08
CA LYS A 195 -20.95 16.23 -9.36
C LYS A 195 -20.52 17.42 -8.48
N MET A 196 -19.85 17.15 -7.38
CA MET A 196 -19.58 18.14 -6.34
C MET A 196 -18.42 19.09 -6.60
N ASP A 197 -17.52 18.88 -7.57
CA ASP A 197 -16.37 19.80 -7.71
C ASP A 197 -16.78 21.22 -8.06
N SER A 198 -17.75 21.42 -8.94
CA SER A 198 -18.28 22.74 -9.26
C SER A 198 -19.23 23.27 -8.17
N ILE A 199 -20.04 22.39 -7.58
CA ILE A 199 -20.98 22.76 -6.52
C ILE A 199 -20.22 23.06 -5.22
N LYS A 200 -19.25 22.22 -4.81
CA LYS A 200 -18.36 22.49 -3.67
C LYS A 200 -17.59 23.79 -3.82
N LYS A 201 -17.09 24.07 -5.02
CA LYS A 201 -16.38 25.31 -5.29
C LYS A 201 -17.29 26.53 -5.14
N ASN A 202 -18.55 26.44 -5.60
CA ASN A 202 -19.54 27.51 -5.44
C ASN A 202 -19.98 27.65 -3.98
N MET A 203 -20.24 26.55 -3.28
CA MET A 203 -20.59 26.55 -1.86
C MET A 203 -19.42 27.06 -0.99
N LEU A 204 -18.18 26.67 -1.29
CA LEU A 204 -17.00 27.17 -0.62
C LEU A 204 -16.85 28.69 -0.83
N ASN A 205 -17.08 29.17 -2.05
CA ASN A 205 -17.05 30.60 -2.35
C ASN A 205 -18.15 31.35 -1.59
N GLN A 206 -19.37 30.81 -1.52
CA GLN A 206 -20.45 31.41 -0.75
C GLN A 206 -20.16 31.42 0.75
N ALA A 207 -19.67 30.30 1.32
CA ALA A 207 -19.32 30.21 2.72
C ALA A 207 -18.19 31.18 3.11
N LEU A 208 -17.25 31.45 2.21
CA LEU A 208 -16.15 32.41 2.45
C LEU A 208 -16.60 33.88 2.46
N TRP A 209 -17.70 34.19 1.77
CA TRP A 209 -18.12 35.59 1.58
C TRP A 209 -19.44 35.94 2.29
N ASP A 210 -20.27 34.95 2.61
CA ASP A 210 -21.64 35.15 3.09
C ASP A 210 -21.88 34.66 4.54
N ASP A 211 -20.85 34.31 5.33
CA ASP A 211 -20.94 33.75 6.69
C ASP A 211 -21.92 32.55 6.82
N ILE A 212 -22.06 31.77 5.76
CA ILE A 212 -22.87 30.54 5.77
C ILE A 212 -22.03 29.42 6.36
N GLU A 213 -22.53 28.70 7.37
CA GLU A 213 -21.92 27.48 7.87
C GLU A 213 -21.79 26.47 6.72
N PHE A 214 -20.55 26.13 6.38
CA PHE A 214 -20.26 25.11 5.38
C PHE A 214 -20.47 23.75 6.03
N ASP A 215 -21.58 23.09 5.69
CA ASP A 215 -21.80 21.70 6.06
C ASP A 215 -20.84 20.82 5.22
N THR A 216 -19.70 20.53 5.80
CA THR A 216 -18.72 19.58 5.21
C THR A 216 -19.22 18.15 5.27
N ASN A 217 -20.40 17.93 5.83
CA ASN A 217 -20.92 16.60 6.01
C ASN A 217 -21.43 16.01 4.71
N SER A 218 -20.68 15.10 4.33
CA SER A 218 -21.12 13.75 4.07
C SER A 218 -22.21 13.62 3.01
N PHE A 219 -21.91 12.79 2.07
CA PHE A 219 -22.90 12.09 1.28
C PHE A 219 -24.10 11.73 2.15
N ASN A 220 -25.19 12.46 1.95
CA ASN A 220 -26.43 12.19 2.66
C ASN A 220 -27.24 11.19 1.83
N VAL A 221 -27.18 9.92 2.23
CA VAL A 221 -27.86 8.79 1.59
C VAL A 221 -29.39 8.89 1.74
N ASP A 222 -29.89 9.87 2.52
CA ASP A 222 -31.24 9.91 3.05
C ASP A 222 -32.38 9.83 2.02
N ASN A 223 -32.14 10.17 0.76
CA ASN A 223 -33.20 10.24 -0.22
C ASN A 223 -33.02 9.35 -1.46
N GLU A 224 -31.90 8.66 -1.60
CA GLU A 224 -31.58 7.98 -2.86
C GLU A 224 -31.31 6.48 -2.74
N VAL A 225 -30.99 5.99 -1.53
CA VAL A 225 -30.73 4.55 -1.26
C VAL A 225 -31.51 4.10 -0.02
N ASP A 226 -32.02 2.87 -0.05
CA ASP A 226 -32.66 2.29 1.14
C ASP A 226 -31.64 2.06 2.26
N LYS A 227 -31.68 2.92 3.27
CA LYS A 227 -30.79 2.88 4.43
C LYS A 227 -30.83 1.55 5.19
N ASN A 228 -31.99 0.89 5.19
CA ASN A 228 -32.20 -0.35 5.92
C ASN A 228 -31.79 -1.56 5.09
N ALA A 229 -31.45 -1.39 3.82
CA ALA A 229 -31.00 -2.49 2.99
C ALA A 229 -29.71 -3.08 3.54
N THR A 230 -29.66 -4.41 3.67
CA THR A 230 -28.45 -5.11 4.09
C THR A 230 -27.39 -5.05 3.00
N ILE A 231 -26.31 -4.38 3.27
CA ILE A 231 -25.18 -4.21 2.33
C ILE A 231 -24.14 -5.33 2.49
N LEU A 232 -23.90 -5.79 3.70
CA LEU A 232 -23.01 -6.92 3.96
C LEU A 232 -23.45 -7.72 5.20
N ASN A 233 -23.09 -9.00 5.19
CA ASN A 233 -23.17 -9.87 6.36
C ASN A 233 -21.75 -10.27 6.76
N TYR A 234 -21.41 -10.10 8.01
CA TYR A 234 -20.12 -10.47 8.55
C TYR A 234 -20.29 -11.37 9.77
N ASN A 235 -19.88 -12.62 9.63
CA ASN A 235 -19.90 -13.62 10.71
C ASN A 235 -21.28 -13.77 11.40
N GLY A 236 -22.37 -13.59 10.65
CA GLY A 236 -23.75 -13.66 11.14
C GLY A 236 -24.39 -12.33 11.52
N ASP A 237 -23.62 -11.27 11.62
CA ASP A 237 -24.14 -9.92 11.84
C ASP A 237 -24.42 -9.24 10.50
N SER A 238 -25.59 -8.64 10.37
CA SER A 238 -25.97 -7.88 9.17
C SER A 238 -25.66 -6.40 9.35
N TRP A 239 -24.99 -5.83 8.35
CA TRP A 239 -24.73 -4.40 8.26
C TRP A 239 -25.65 -3.79 7.22
N THR A 240 -26.30 -2.72 7.58
CA THR A 240 -27.13 -1.92 6.68
C THR A 240 -26.32 -0.87 5.94
N VAL A 241 -26.93 -0.24 4.94
CA VAL A 241 -26.36 0.94 4.26
C VAL A 241 -26.10 2.05 5.28
N GLU A 242 -26.99 2.25 6.27
CA GLU A 242 -26.80 3.27 7.32
C GLU A 242 -25.59 2.96 8.18
N ASP A 243 -25.40 1.71 8.61
CA ASP A 243 -24.21 1.29 9.40
C ASP A 243 -22.92 1.54 8.63
N LEU A 244 -22.87 1.23 7.34
CA LEU A 244 -21.71 1.49 6.49
C LEU A 244 -21.47 3.01 6.37
N ASN A 245 -22.50 3.78 6.10
CA ASN A 245 -22.39 5.22 5.93
C ASN A 245 -21.89 5.91 7.20
N ASP A 246 -22.33 5.45 8.39
CA ASP A 246 -21.85 5.96 9.67
C ASP A 246 -20.38 5.64 9.93
N GLN A 247 -19.86 4.53 9.41
CA GLN A 247 -18.42 4.20 9.46
C GLN A 247 -17.58 5.03 8.48
N LEU A 248 -18.17 5.45 7.36
CA LEU A 248 -17.48 6.28 6.36
C LEU A 248 -17.54 7.78 6.68
N ARG A 249 -18.34 8.18 7.66
CA ARG A 249 -18.37 9.57 8.18
C ARG A 249 -17.14 9.80 9.06
N PHE A 250 -16.13 10.44 8.52
CA PHE A 250 -14.94 10.88 9.25
C PHE A 250 -15.03 12.34 9.66
#